data_c1f3fc521680c2017766eb52f893f47d
#
_entry.id   c1f3fc521680c2017766eb52f893f47d
#
_cell.length_a   1.000
_cell.length_b   1.000
_cell.length_c   1.000
_cell.angle_alpha   90.00
_cell.angle_beta   90.00
_cell.angle_gamma   90.00
#
_symmetry.space_group_name_H-M   'P 1'
#
loop_
_entity.id
_entity.type
_entity.pdbx_description
1 polymer ?
#
loop_
_entity_poly.entity_id
_entity_poly.type
_entity_poly.pdbx_seq_one_letter_code
_entity_poly.pdbx_strand_id
1 'polypeptide(L)'
;MKGFTLIELLVVVLIIGILAAVAVPQYQLAVDKSKFASNMPLLDAVESAQEAYYLANGQYATEFDQLDMQIPKSFTIKLPDSMGGDCWGNGTSVLCTNQCYSYLAPWGTQAAIYFRTYAHSSSNTKLCANADERRACIMGKGEQDSSQVARWRRLCNSLGTETSQHYGGGIFATAPTFDLR
;
A
#
# COMPACT_ATOMS: atom_id res chain seq x y z
N MET A 1 -41.14 30.37 -26.09
CA MET A 1 -40.04 29.66 -25.39
C MET A 1 -39.38 30.66 -24.48
N LYS A 2 -39.27 30.35 -23.17
CA LYS A 2 -38.50 31.20 -22.25
C LYS A 2 -37.01 30.86 -22.44
N GLY A 3 -36.21 31.84 -22.85
CA GLY A 3 -34.75 31.68 -22.95
C GLY A 3 -34.10 31.73 -21.58
N PHE A 4 -32.99 30.98 -21.39
CA PHE A 4 -32.17 31.00 -20.18
C PHE A 4 -31.36 32.31 -20.12
N THR A 5 -31.30 32.96 -18.99
CA THR A 5 -30.51 34.19 -18.84
C THR A 5 -29.03 33.82 -18.55
N LEU A 6 -28.11 34.67 -18.98
CA LEU A 6 -26.69 34.49 -18.78
C LEU A 6 -26.31 34.44 -17.29
N ILE A 7 -27.02 35.22 -16.47
CA ILE A 7 -26.81 35.26 -15.02
C ILE A 7 -27.25 33.95 -14.32
N GLU A 8 -28.35 33.34 -14.77
CA GLU A 8 -28.82 32.05 -14.23
C GLU A 8 -27.78 30.95 -14.48
N LEU A 9 -27.18 30.94 -15.69
CA LEU A 9 -26.13 30.00 -16.00
C LEU A 9 -24.89 30.25 -15.15
N LEU A 10 -24.46 31.51 -14.99
CA LEU A 10 -23.26 31.89 -14.23
C LEU A 10 -23.38 31.50 -12.76
N VAL A 11 -24.51 31.74 -12.12
CA VAL A 11 -24.78 31.38 -10.74
C VAL A 11 -24.73 29.86 -10.55
N VAL A 12 -25.32 29.08 -11.47
CA VAL A 12 -25.30 27.59 -11.36
C VAL A 12 -23.88 27.05 -11.47
N VAL A 13 -23.07 27.49 -12.44
CA VAL A 13 -21.70 27.02 -12.58
C VAL A 13 -20.82 27.44 -11.43
N LEU A 14 -21.04 28.60 -10.81
CA LEU A 14 -20.36 29.04 -9.61
C LEU A 14 -20.66 28.11 -8.42
N ILE A 15 -21.95 27.79 -8.20
CA ILE A 15 -22.34 26.88 -7.11
C ILE A 15 -21.75 25.49 -7.32
N ILE A 16 -21.84 24.94 -8.53
CA ILE A 16 -21.24 23.63 -8.84
C ILE A 16 -19.73 23.65 -8.63
N GLY A 17 -19.05 24.74 -9.04
CA GLY A 17 -17.61 24.90 -8.84
C GLY A 17 -17.20 24.84 -7.37
N ILE A 18 -17.93 25.55 -6.50
CA ILE A 18 -17.66 25.54 -5.06
C ILE A 18 -17.92 24.15 -4.45
N LEU A 19 -19.04 23.52 -4.79
CA LEU A 19 -19.36 22.18 -4.29
C LEU A 19 -18.35 21.14 -4.78
N ALA A 20 -17.95 21.18 -6.04
CA ALA A 20 -16.96 20.28 -6.62
C ALA A 20 -15.58 20.42 -5.95
N ALA A 21 -15.16 21.63 -5.62
CA ALA A 21 -13.88 21.89 -4.94
C ALA A 21 -13.75 21.14 -3.59
N VAL A 22 -14.86 20.94 -2.89
CA VAL A 22 -14.91 20.19 -1.62
C VAL A 22 -15.18 18.70 -1.86
N ALA A 23 -16.08 18.36 -2.76
CA ALA A 23 -16.54 16.98 -2.95
C ALA A 23 -15.48 16.09 -3.63
N VAL A 24 -14.74 16.61 -4.62
CA VAL A 24 -13.76 15.82 -5.38
C VAL A 24 -12.65 15.22 -4.51
N PRO A 25 -11.98 15.97 -3.62
CA PRO A 25 -10.93 15.40 -2.78
C PRO A 25 -11.46 14.37 -1.77
N GLN A 26 -12.69 14.55 -1.26
CA GLN A 26 -13.34 13.59 -0.37
C GLN A 26 -13.70 12.29 -1.10
N TYR A 27 -14.23 12.40 -2.30
CA TYR A 27 -14.53 11.26 -3.16
C TYR A 27 -13.25 10.45 -3.50
N GLN A 28 -12.16 11.13 -3.85
CA GLN A 28 -10.89 10.46 -4.12
C GLN A 28 -10.38 9.68 -2.90
N LEU A 29 -10.46 10.27 -1.71
CA LEU A 29 -10.07 9.59 -0.47
C LEU A 29 -10.94 8.35 -0.20
N ALA A 30 -12.25 8.43 -0.43
CA ALA A 30 -13.15 7.29 -0.27
C ALA A 30 -12.83 6.16 -1.24
N VAL A 31 -12.54 6.48 -2.51
CA VAL A 31 -12.11 5.50 -3.53
C VAL A 31 -10.79 4.85 -3.13
N ASP A 32 -9.83 5.62 -2.65
CA ASP A 32 -8.53 5.08 -2.22
C ASP A 32 -8.67 4.15 -1.02
N LYS A 33 -9.51 4.52 -0.03
CA LYS A 33 -9.86 3.64 1.09
C LYS A 33 -10.52 2.34 0.65
N SER A 34 -11.43 2.40 -0.30
CA SER A 34 -12.09 1.21 -0.83
C SER A 34 -11.11 0.27 -1.52
N LYS A 35 -10.19 0.82 -2.33
CA LYS A 35 -9.11 0.03 -2.96
C LYS A 35 -8.18 -0.60 -1.92
N PHE A 36 -7.84 0.16 -0.88
CA PHE A 36 -7.07 -0.36 0.25
C PHE A 36 -7.77 -1.55 0.89
N ALA A 37 -9.02 -1.37 1.32
CA ALA A 37 -9.79 -2.39 2.00
C ALA A 37 -9.98 -3.65 1.14
N SER A 38 -10.09 -3.52 -0.18
CA SER A 38 -10.21 -4.66 -1.10
C SER A 38 -8.92 -5.48 -1.24
N ASN A 39 -7.77 -4.88 -0.95
CA ASN A 39 -6.46 -5.53 -1.06
C ASN A 39 -5.98 -6.14 0.27
N MET A 40 -6.50 -5.68 1.41
CA MET A 40 -6.10 -6.17 2.74
C MET A 40 -6.26 -7.69 2.90
N PRO A 41 -7.37 -8.34 2.48
CA PRO A 41 -7.54 -9.78 2.63
C PRO A 41 -6.45 -10.61 1.93
N LEU A 42 -5.88 -10.07 0.84
CA LEU A 42 -4.78 -10.75 0.15
C LEU A 42 -3.50 -10.73 1.00
N LEU A 43 -3.18 -9.61 1.63
CA LEU A 43 -2.02 -9.50 2.51
C LEU A 43 -2.21 -10.36 3.78
N ASP A 44 -3.43 -10.40 4.34
CA ASP A 44 -3.78 -11.27 5.47
C ASP A 44 -3.65 -12.76 5.13
N ALA A 45 -3.97 -13.15 3.89
CA ALA A 45 -3.77 -14.52 3.42
C ALA A 45 -2.28 -14.88 3.31
N VAL A 46 -1.45 -13.97 2.81
CA VAL A 46 0.01 -14.16 2.77
C VAL A 46 0.58 -14.28 4.18
N GLU A 47 0.14 -13.43 5.11
CA GLU A 47 0.55 -13.49 6.51
C GLU A 47 0.21 -14.84 7.12
N SER A 48 -1.03 -15.29 6.98
CA SER A 48 -1.47 -16.58 7.52
C SER A 48 -0.68 -17.77 6.94
N ALA A 49 -0.34 -17.72 5.65
CA ALA A 49 0.48 -18.74 5.01
C ALA A 49 1.93 -18.71 5.50
N GLN A 50 2.50 -17.52 5.72
CA GLN A 50 3.84 -17.34 6.27
C GLN A 50 3.92 -17.86 7.72
N GLU A 51 2.94 -17.59 8.57
CA GLU A 51 2.89 -18.11 9.93
C GLU A 51 2.76 -19.65 9.94
N ALA A 52 1.93 -20.22 9.07
CA ALA A 52 1.82 -21.67 8.94
C ALA A 52 3.13 -22.30 8.48
N TYR A 53 3.83 -21.68 7.53
CA TYR A 53 5.16 -22.12 7.07
C TYR A 53 6.20 -22.04 8.19
N TYR A 54 6.20 -20.94 8.98
CA TYR A 54 7.08 -20.76 10.12
C TYR A 54 6.88 -21.85 11.19
N LEU A 55 5.63 -22.17 11.52
CA LEU A 55 5.31 -23.23 12.49
C LEU A 55 5.81 -24.60 12.05
N ALA A 56 5.84 -24.86 10.74
CA ALA A 56 6.31 -26.13 10.19
C ALA A 56 7.83 -26.20 10.02
N ASN A 57 8.49 -25.09 9.70
CA ASN A 57 9.89 -25.08 9.25
C ASN A 57 10.84 -24.28 10.17
N GLY A 58 10.33 -23.54 11.15
CA GLY A 58 11.13 -22.69 12.06
C GLY A 58 11.70 -21.43 11.41
N GLN A 59 11.31 -21.13 10.17
CA GLN A 59 11.72 -19.94 9.42
C GLN A 59 10.61 -19.51 8.47
N TYR A 60 10.56 -18.22 8.13
CA TYR A 60 9.61 -17.70 7.13
C TYR A 60 10.07 -18.02 5.72
N ALA A 61 9.11 -18.19 4.81
CA ALA A 61 9.37 -18.47 3.40
C ALA A 61 10.01 -17.26 2.69
N THR A 62 10.88 -17.56 1.73
CA THR A 62 11.51 -16.55 0.87
C THR A 62 10.71 -16.27 -0.40
N GLU A 63 9.93 -17.25 -0.84
CA GLU A 63 9.19 -17.24 -2.11
C GLU A 63 7.76 -17.72 -1.91
N PHE A 64 6.86 -17.27 -2.78
CA PHE A 64 5.45 -17.69 -2.75
C PHE A 64 5.25 -19.18 -3.01
N ASP A 65 6.12 -19.80 -3.82
CA ASP A 65 6.04 -21.23 -4.14
C ASP A 65 6.26 -22.14 -2.92
N GLN A 66 6.83 -21.61 -1.84
CA GLN A 66 7.02 -22.31 -0.58
C GLN A 66 5.77 -22.25 0.32
N LEU A 67 4.86 -21.33 0.05
CA LEU A 67 3.65 -21.10 0.82
C LEU A 67 2.50 -21.98 0.32
N ASP A 68 1.72 -22.52 1.26
CA ASP A 68 0.47 -23.24 0.92
C ASP A 68 -0.65 -22.25 0.58
N MET A 69 -0.39 -21.43 -0.44
CA MET A 69 -1.37 -20.50 -0.99
C MET A 69 -1.19 -20.31 -2.50
N GLN A 70 -2.27 -19.97 -3.17
CA GLN A 70 -2.20 -19.61 -4.57
C GLN A 70 -2.19 -18.08 -4.73
N ILE A 71 -1.21 -17.56 -5.44
CA ILE A 71 -1.23 -16.17 -5.89
C ILE A 71 -2.48 -15.98 -6.80
N PRO A 72 -3.26 -14.92 -6.62
CA PRO A 72 -4.43 -14.67 -7.47
C PRO A 72 -4.04 -14.70 -8.95
N LYS A 73 -4.86 -15.34 -9.78
CA LYS A 73 -4.61 -15.50 -11.23
C LYS A 73 -4.41 -14.19 -11.99
N SER A 74 -4.77 -13.06 -11.40
CA SER A 74 -4.53 -11.73 -11.95
C SER A 74 -3.04 -11.31 -11.85
N PHE A 75 -2.27 -11.88 -10.91
CA PHE A 75 -0.84 -11.60 -10.74
C PHE A 75 -0.03 -12.54 -11.64
N THR A 76 0.22 -12.13 -12.86
CA THR A 76 0.86 -12.97 -13.90
C THR A 76 2.28 -12.55 -14.23
N ILE A 77 2.73 -11.38 -13.73
CA ILE A 77 4.02 -10.79 -14.09
C ILE A 77 4.99 -11.00 -12.93
N LYS A 78 5.93 -11.93 -13.09
CA LYS A 78 7.04 -12.07 -12.13
C LYS A 78 7.99 -10.89 -12.27
N LEU A 79 8.33 -10.26 -11.16
CA LEU A 79 9.20 -9.09 -11.11
C LEU A 79 10.60 -9.47 -10.65
N PRO A 80 11.64 -8.67 -10.98
CA PRO A 80 13.01 -8.98 -10.58
C PRO A 80 13.22 -8.86 -9.07
N ASP A 81 14.12 -9.67 -8.51
CA ASP A 81 14.47 -9.72 -7.07
C ASP A 81 14.96 -8.39 -6.49
N SER A 82 15.34 -7.43 -7.35
CA SER A 82 15.71 -6.07 -6.94
C SER A 82 14.60 -5.32 -6.17
N MET A 83 13.36 -5.83 -6.19
CA MET A 83 12.24 -5.28 -5.41
C MET A 83 12.21 -5.77 -3.95
N GLY A 84 13.15 -6.62 -3.54
CA GLY A 84 13.33 -7.01 -2.14
C GLY A 84 12.63 -8.30 -1.72
N GLY A 85 12.33 -9.20 -2.67
CA GLY A 85 11.74 -10.50 -2.39
C GLY A 85 11.09 -11.12 -3.63
N ASP A 86 10.35 -12.21 -3.46
CA ASP A 86 9.54 -12.80 -4.52
C ASP A 86 8.34 -11.91 -4.80
N CYS A 87 8.30 -11.30 -5.98
CA CYS A 87 7.35 -10.26 -6.34
C CYS A 87 6.55 -10.60 -7.60
N TRP A 88 5.24 -10.40 -7.51
CA TRP A 88 4.31 -10.62 -8.61
C TRP A 88 3.43 -9.40 -8.85
N GLY A 89 3.15 -9.10 -10.11
CA GLY A 89 2.36 -7.96 -10.53
C GLY A 89 1.17 -8.32 -11.40
N ASN A 90 0.16 -7.45 -11.39
CA ASN A 90 -1.03 -7.57 -12.25
C ASN A 90 -1.27 -6.33 -13.13
N GLY A 91 -0.27 -5.46 -13.28
CA GLY A 91 -0.38 -4.19 -14.01
C GLY A 91 -1.03 -3.04 -13.22
N THR A 92 -1.67 -3.33 -12.08
CA THR A 92 -2.28 -2.32 -11.19
C THR A 92 -1.72 -2.37 -9.77
N SER A 93 -1.18 -3.51 -9.37
CA SER A 93 -0.60 -3.74 -8.03
C SER A 93 0.57 -4.71 -8.11
N VAL A 94 1.45 -4.63 -7.13
CA VAL A 94 2.59 -5.54 -6.92
C VAL A 94 2.45 -6.15 -5.54
N LEU A 95 2.51 -7.47 -5.44
CA LEU A 95 2.55 -8.23 -4.20
C LEU A 95 3.93 -8.86 -4.05
N CYS A 96 4.57 -8.65 -2.92
CA CYS A 96 5.89 -9.22 -2.61
C CYS A 96 5.91 -9.91 -1.26
N THR A 97 6.74 -10.93 -1.14
CA THR A 97 7.04 -11.60 0.13
C THR A 97 8.51 -11.94 0.25
N ASN A 98 9.02 -11.98 1.47
CA ASN A 98 10.32 -12.53 1.84
C ASN A 98 10.31 -12.96 3.32
N GLN A 99 11.46 -13.40 3.86
CA GLN A 99 11.59 -13.87 5.26
C GLN A 99 11.28 -12.81 6.33
N CYS A 100 11.26 -11.51 5.97
CA CYS A 100 11.13 -10.44 6.93
C CYS A 100 9.78 -9.76 6.89
N TYR A 101 9.20 -9.69 5.69
CA TYR A 101 7.98 -8.93 5.45
C TYR A 101 7.25 -9.37 4.17
N SER A 102 5.99 -9.03 4.11
CA SER A 102 5.23 -8.99 2.87
C SER A 102 4.66 -7.59 2.63
N TYR A 103 4.50 -7.20 1.39
CA TYR A 103 3.89 -5.93 1.07
C TYR A 103 3.04 -5.98 -0.19
N LEU A 104 2.10 -5.06 -0.27
CA LEU A 104 1.28 -4.80 -1.45
C LEU A 104 1.39 -3.32 -1.83
N ALA A 105 1.79 -3.04 -3.06
CA ALA A 105 1.97 -1.70 -3.58
C ALA A 105 1.19 -1.48 -4.87
N PRO A 106 0.70 -0.25 -5.16
CA PRO A 106 0.19 0.10 -6.47
C PRO A 106 1.29 -0.01 -7.54
N TRP A 107 0.93 -0.52 -8.74
CA TRP A 107 1.86 -0.67 -9.85
C TRP A 107 2.41 0.69 -10.32
N GLY A 108 3.72 0.72 -10.57
CA GLY A 108 4.41 1.89 -11.13
C GLY A 108 4.54 3.09 -10.19
N THR A 109 4.00 3.00 -8.98
CA THR A 109 4.14 4.04 -7.96
C THR A 109 4.65 3.42 -6.67
N GLN A 110 5.73 3.92 -6.12
CA GLN A 110 6.19 3.58 -4.77
C GLN A 110 5.53 4.49 -3.72
N ALA A 111 4.32 4.97 -4.02
CA ALA A 111 3.70 6.06 -3.29
C ALA A 111 3.09 5.66 -1.95
N ALA A 112 2.48 4.48 -1.87
CA ALA A 112 2.00 3.92 -0.61
C ALA A 112 2.11 2.40 -0.69
N ILE A 113 2.72 1.81 0.31
CA ILE A 113 2.98 0.38 0.39
C ILE A 113 2.32 -0.13 1.65
N TYR A 114 1.47 -1.15 1.51
CA TYR A 114 0.92 -1.88 2.63
C TYR A 114 1.91 -2.94 3.03
N PHE A 115 2.40 -2.85 4.25
CA PHE A 115 3.56 -3.57 4.72
C PHE A 115 3.21 -4.36 5.97
N ARG A 116 3.67 -5.60 6.04
CA ARG A 116 3.59 -6.47 7.20
C ARG A 116 4.98 -7.01 7.51
N THR A 117 5.43 -6.87 8.76
CA THR A 117 6.65 -7.50 9.26
C THR A 117 6.32 -8.77 10.04
N TYR A 118 7.26 -9.72 10.11
CA TYR A 118 7.11 -10.99 10.84
C TYR A 118 7.96 -10.99 12.11
N ALA A 119 7.38 -11.37 13.26
CA ALA A 119 7.97 -11.25 14.58
C ALA A 119 9.26 -12.05 14.80
N HIS A 120 9.33 -13.22 14.21
CA HIS A 120 10.42 -14.17 14.46
C HIS A 120 11.45 -14.20 13.34
N SER A 121 11.54 -13.14 12.55
CA SER A 121 12.55 -13.07 11.51
C SER A 121 13.95 -13.05 12.11
N SER A 122 14.63 -14.18 12.06
CA SER A 122 16.01 -14.36 12.56
C SER A 122 17.08 -13.85 11.59
N SER A 123 16.65 -13.32 10.45
CA SER A 123 17.55 -12.81 9.41
C SER A 123 18.26 -11.55 9.94
N ASN A 124 19.57 -11.68 10.18
CA ASN A 124 20.45 -10.63 10.65
C ASN A 124 20.75 -9.57 9.56
N THR A 125 19.86 -9.45 8.56
CA THR A 125 19.98 -8.47 7.49
C THR A 125 19.37 -7.15 7.95
N LYS A 126 19.92 -6.02 7.48
CA LYS A 126 19.39 -4.69 7.73
C LYS A 126 17.91 -4.52 7.34
N LEU A 127 17.38 -5.41 6.51
CA LEU A 127 15.99 -5.44 6.05
C LEU A 127 15.02 -5.92 7.14
N CYS A 128 15.48 -6.81 8.06
CA CYS A 128 14.66 -7.36 9.12
C CYS A 128 14.90 -6.70 10.49
N ALA A 129 15.70 -5.64 10.54
CA ALA A 129 16.20 -5.06 11.80
C ALA A 129 15.10 -4.55 12.76
N ASN A 130 13.86 -4.39 12.29
CA ASN A 130 12.72 -3.90 13.07
C ASN A 130 11.46 -4.75 12.84
N ALA A 131 11.62 -6.05 12.64
CA ALA A 131 10.50 -6.97 12.47
C ALA A 131 9.83 -7.21 13.84
N ASP A 132 8.69 -6.56 14.08
CA ASP A 132 7.96 -6.62 15.35
C ASP A 132 6.43 -6.76 15.16
N GLU A 133 6.01 -7.59 14.20
CA GLU A 133 4.60 -7.90 13.91
C GLU A 133 3.71 -6.70 13.58
N ARG A 134 4.25 -5.67 12.97
CA ARG A 134 3.46 -4.48 12.69
C ARG A 134 2.91 -4.45 11.28
N ARG A 135 1.73 -3.88 11.17
CA ARG A 135 1.11 -3.49 9.90
C ARG A 135 1.32 -1.99 9.70
N ALA A 136 1.84 -1.61 8.56
CA ALA A 136 2.12 -0.21 8.30
C ALA A 136 1.72 0.21 6.88
N CYS A 137 1.35 1.48 6.74
CA CYS A 137 1.28 2.17 5.47
C CYS A 137 2.57 2.98 5.32
N ILE A 138 3.42 2.61 4.37
CA ILE A 138 4.72 3.26 4.15
C ILE A 138 4.66 4.06 2.86
N MET A 139 5.16 5.29 2.89
CA MET A 139 5.29 6.12 1.70
C MET A 139 6.68 5.92 1.09
N GLY A 140 6.75 5.47 -0.17
CA GLY A 140 8.02 5.28 -0.87
C GLY A 140 8.74 6.61 -1.16
N LYS A 141 10.08 6.55 -1.19
CA LYS A 141 10.92 7.63 -1.72
C LYS A 141 10.98 7.52 -3.23
N GLY A 142 10.09 8.16 -3.95
CA GLY A 142 10.21 8.37 -5.39
C GLY A 142 10.21 9.86 -5.70
N GLU A 143 10.74 10.29 -6.83
CA GLU A 143 10.45 11.58 -7.44
C GLU A 143 8.96 11.61 -7.80
N GLN A 144 8.12 11.91 -6.82
CA GLN A 144 6.69 11.92 -6.99
C GLN A 144 6.20 13.34 -7.05
N ASP A 145 5.30 13.57 -7.98
CA ASP A 145 4.50 14.77 -7.99
C ASP A 145 3.95 15.05 -6.58
N SER A 146 4.17 16.26 -6.09
CA SER A 146 3.78 16.70 -4.75
C SER A 146 2.29 16.47 -4.48
N SER A 147 1.46 16.48 -5.51
CA SER A 147 0.02 16.19 -5.42
C SER A 147 -0.27 14.74 -5.08
N GLN A 148 0.48 13.78 -5.64
CA GLN A 148 0.34 12.36 -5.33
C GLN A 148 0.82 12.06 -3.91
N VAL A 149 1.95 12.60 -3.49
CA VAL A 149 2.46 12.45 -2.12
C VAL A 149 1.43 12.96 -1.11
N ALA A 150 0.84 14.13 -1.34
CA ALA A 150 -0.20 14.69 -0.47
C ALA A 150 -1.47 13.81 -0.42
N ARG A 151 -1.85 13.18 -1.54
CA ARG A 151 -2.98 12.25 -1.61
C ARG A 151 -2.72 11.00 -0.78
N TRP A 152 -1.56 10.36 -0.94
CA TRP A 152 -1.21 9.14 -0.21
C TRP A 152 -0.99 9.38 1.27
N ARG A 153 -0.39 10.52 1.65
CA ARG A 153 -0.29 10.91 3.06
C ARG A 153 -1.67 11.05 3.70
N ARG A 154 -2.65 11.65 3.01
CA ARG A 154 -4.04 11.72 3.51
C ARG A 154 -4.65 10.34 3.71
N LEU A 155 -4.39 9.39 2.79
CA LEU A 155 -4.85 8.02 2.93
C LEU A 155 -4.23 7.36 4.16
N CYS A 156 -2.89 7.31 4.27
CA CYS A 156 -2.20 6.69 5.40
C CYS A 156 -2.60 7.31 6.75
N ASN A 157 -2.68 8.65 6.85
CA ASN A 157 -3.18 9.36 8.04
C ASN A 157 -4.62 8.98 8.42
N SER A 158 -5.43 8.61 7.45
CA SER A 158 -6.82 8.21 7.70
C SER A 158 -6.98 6.75 8.14
N LEU A 159 -5.93 5.94 8.00
CA LEU A 159 -5.88 4.52 8.32
C LEU A 159 -5.11 4.22 9.59
N GLY A 160 -4.15 5.05 9.93
CA GLY A 160 -3.26 4.84 11.07
C GLY A 160 -2.67 6.11 11.64
N THR A 161 -1.72 5.95 12.53
CA THR A 161 -1.02 7.05 13.21
C THR A 161 0.41 7.12 12.70
N GLU A 162 0.87 8.33 12.32
CA GLU A 162 2.27 8.54 11.91
C GLU A 162 3.21 8.17 13.06
N THR A 163 4.24 7.39 12.76
CA THR A 163 5.24 6.96 13.71
C THR A 163 6.63 7.42 13.26
N SER A 164 7.52 7.64 14.23
CA SER A 164 8.93 7.93 13.98
C SER A 164 9.75 6.69 13.62
N GLN A 165 9.16 5.50 13.74
CA GLN A 165 9.84 4.26 13.40
C GLN A 165 9.84 4.05 11.88
N HIS A 166 10.99 3.70 11.34
CA HIS A 166 11.17 3.40 9.93
C HIS A 166 11.33 1.89 9.76
N TYR A 167 10.50 1.30 8.91
CA TYR A 167 10.51 -0.14 8.60
C TYR A 167 11.29 -0.41 7.33
N GLY A 168 12.12 -1.44 7.37
CA GLY A 168 12.85 -1.93 6.21
C GLY A 168 14.15 -1.18 5.90
N GLY A 169 14.93 -1.75 4.98
CA GLY A 169 16.15 -1.18 4.42
C GLY A 169 15.93 -0.59 3.02
N GLY A 170 16.96 0.02 2.46
CA GLY A 170 16.93 0.52 1.09
C GLY A 170 15.97 1.70 0.90
N ILE A 171 15.03 1.56 -0.03
CA ILE A 171 14.09 2.62 -0.40
C ILE A 171 13.11 3.01 0.71
N PHE A 172 12.94 2.18 1.74
CA PHE A 172 12.00 2.40 2.85
C PHE A 172 12.65 3.02 4.09
N ALA A 173 13.97 3.07 4.17
CA ALA A 173 14.72 3.43 5.38
C ALA A 173 14.43 4.83 5.96
N THR A 174 13.82 5.72 5.21
CA THR A 174 13.52 7.10 5.65
C THR A 174 12.13 7.57 5.20
N ALA A 175 11.27 6.64 4.82
CA ALA A 175 9.91 6.97 4.40
C ALA A 175 9.00 7.22 5.61
N PRO A 176 8.07 8.19 5.56
CA PRO A 176 7.05 8.33 6.57
C PRO A 176 6.24 7.02 6.69
N THR A 177 6.08 6.57 7.93
CA THR A 177 5.41 5.31 8.25
C THR A 177 4.21 5.58 9.14
N PHE A 178 3.12 4.88 8.90
CA PHE A 178 1.88 5.00 9.65
C PHE A 178 1.48 3.61 10.14
N ASP A 179 1.46 3.41 11.46
CA ASP A 179 1.01 2.16 12.05
C ASP A 179 -0.51 2.01 11.83
N LEU A 180 -0.92 0.90 11.23
CA LEU A 180 -2.32 0.55 11.00
C LEU A 180 -2.90 -0.08 12.25
N ARG A 181 -4.11 0.32 12.60
CA ARG A 181 -4.87 -0.22 13.73
C ARG A 181 -5.71 -1.41 13.30
#